data_e3c58eb454d97cc53d25d99a5a6e1d6a
#
_entry.id   e3c58eb454d97cc53d25d99a5a6e1d6a
#
_cell.length_a   1.000
_cell.length_b   1.000
_cell.length_c   1.000
_cell.angle_alpha   90.00
_cell.angle_beta   90.00
_cell.angle_gamma   90.00
#
_symmetry.space_group_name_H-M   'P 1'
#
loop_
_entity.id
_entity.type
_entity.pdbx_description
1 polymer ?
#
loop_
_entity_poly.entity_id
_entity_poly.type
_entity_poly.pdbx_seq_one_letter_code
_entity_poly.pdbx_strand_id
1 'polypeptide(L)'
;MAKPLKGARIVGSLHMTIQTAVLIETLVDLGADVRWASCNVFSTQDHAAAAIAEGGTPVFAIKGQSLEEHWDYLDKSFMFEDGPNMILDDGGDATLYILLGARAEAGEDIIPVPGSEEEEVIKAQIAKRM
;
A
#
# COMPACT_ATOMS: atom_id res chain seq x y z
N MET A 1 -5.37 -18.60 -21.63
CA MET A 1 -4.04 -18.08 -21.21
C MET A 1 -3.69 -18.61 -19.83
N ALA A 2 -2.47 -18.98 -19.62
CA ALA A 2 -1.99 -19.42 -18.32
C ALA A 2 -2.06 -18.26 -17.31
N LYS A 3 -2.32 -18.59 -16.04
CA LYS A 3 -2.37 -17.62 -14.94
C LYS A 3 -1.20 -17.89 -13.99
N PRO A 4 0.03 -17.52 -14.39
CA PRO A 4 1.23 -17.85 -13.60
C PRO A 4 1.26 -17.19 -12.22
N LEU A 5 0.49 -16.09 -12.02
CA LEU A 5 0.42 -15.39 -10.74
C LEU A 5 -0.81 -15.77 -9.91
N LYS A 6 -1.50 -16.84 -10.27
CA LYS A 6 -2.63 -17.32 -9.48
C LYS A 6 -2.14 -17.66 -8.06
N GLY A 7 -2.79 -17.09 -7.07
CA GLY A 7 -2.40 -17.25 -5.66
C GLY A 7 -1.46 -16.15 -5.15
N ALA A 8 -0.93 -15.29 -6.02
CA ALA A 8 -0.16 -14.15 -5.58
C ALA A 8 -1.12 -13.08 -5.02
N ARG A 9 -0.85 -12.61 -3.81
CA ARG A 9 -1.57 -11.49 -3.18
C ARG A 9 -0.58 -10.36 -3.02
N ILE A 10 -0.64 -9.39 -3.94
CA ILE A 10 0.37 -8.35 -4.09
C ILE A 10 -0.12 -7.03 -3.49
N VAL A 11 0.65 -6.49 -2.56
CA VAL A 11 0.53 -5.09 -2.13
C VAL A 11 1.54 -4.28 -2.91
N GLY A 12 1.08 -3.25 -3.61
CA GLY A 12 1.96 -2.31 -4.29
C GLY A 12 2.00 -0.96 -3.58
N SER A 13 3.19 -0.43 -3.41
CA SER A 13 3.43 0.93 -2.92
C SER A 13 4.37 1.61 -3.91
N LEU A 14 3.79 2.12 -4.98
CA LEU A 14 4.52 2.69 -6.10
C LEU A 14 3.68 3.83 -6.68
N HIS A 15 4.31 4.77 -7.36
CA HIS A 15 3.62 5.91 -7.96
C HIS A 15 2.40 5.46 -8.80
N MET A 16 1.21 5.98 -8.47
CA MET A 16 -0.02 5.61 -9.16
C MET A 16 -0.19 6.45 -10.43
N THR A 17 0.59 6.11 -11.44
CA THR A 17 0.63 6.77 -12.74
C THR A 17 0.00 5.89 -13.82
N ILE A 18 -0.09 6.40 -15.06
CA ILE A 18 -0.59 5.62 -16.19
C ILE A 18 0.26 4.37 -16.42
N GLN A 19 1.57 4.47 -16.30
CA GLN A 19 2.47 3.34 -16.46
C GLN A 19 2.21 2.27 -15.39
N THR A 20 2.00 2.69 -14.16
CA THR A 20 1.66 1.79 -13.07
C THR A 20 0.30 1.14 -13.28
N ALA A 21 -0.67 1.87 -13.84
CA ALA A 21 -1.98 1.32 -14.18
C ALA A 21 -1.84 0.15 -15.16
N VAL A 22 -0.99 0.28 -16.17
CA VAL A 22 -0.72 -0.81 -17.12
C VAL A 22 -0.07 -2.00 -16.41
N LEU A 23 0.86 -1.76 -15.49
CA LEU A 23 1.49 -2.81 -14.69
C LEU A 23 0.43 -3.56 -13.86
N ILE A 24 -0.46 -2.84 -13.19
CA ILE A 24 -1.52 -3.45 -12.37
C ILE A 24 -2.44 -4.32 -13.23
N GLU A 25 -2.89 -3.79 -14.37
CA GLU A 25 -3.74 -4.54 -15.29
C GLU A 25 -3.05 -5.82 -15.74
N THR A 26 -1.75 -5.76 -16.02
CA THR A 26 -0.97 -6.93 -16.42
C THR A 26 -0.90 -7.97 -15.30
N LEU A 27 -0.62 -7.54 -14.06
CA LEU A 27 -0.56 -8.44 -12.91
C LEU A 27 -1.90 -9.13 -12.66
N VAL A 28 -3.00 -8.38 -12.74
CA VAL A 28 -4.35 -8.92 -12.57
C VAL A 28 -4.68 -9.92 -13.68
N ASP A 29 -4.33 -9.60 -14.91
CA ASP A 29 -4.55 -10.47 -16.06
C ASP A 29 -3.77 -11.78 -15.94
N LEU A 30 -2.60 -11.74 -15.29
CA LEU A 30 -1.80 -12.95 -15.01
C LEU A 30 -2.30 -13.75 -13.80
N GLY A 31 -3.35 -13.30 -13.14
CA GLY A 31 -4.03 -14.02 -12.07
C GLY A 31 -3.78 -13.52 -10.65
N ALA A 32 -3.01 -12.45 -10.47
CA ALA A 32 -2.73 -11.90 -9.15
C ALA A 32 -3.94 -11.19 -8.54
N ASP A 33 -4.06 -11.26 -7.22
CA ASP A 33 -4.93 -10.39 -6.43
C ASP A 33 -4.08 -9.21 -5.98
N VAL A 34 -4.44 -7.99 -6.42
CA VAL A 34 -3.60 -6.81 -6.27
C VAL A 34 -4.34 -5.73 -5.50
N ARG A 35 -3.63 -5.07 -4.59
CA ARG A 35 -4.08 -3.86 -3.91
C ARG A 35 -2.95 -2.84 -3.95
N TRP A 36 -3.30 -1.58 -4.11
CA TRP A 36 -2.30 -0.57 -4.44
C TRP A 36 -2.47 0.70 -3.64
N ALA A 37 -1.33 1.27 -3.20
CA ALA A 37 -1.24 2.60 -2.62
C ALA A 37 -0.08 3.32 -3.30
N SER A 38 -0.09 4.65 -3.31
CA SER A 38 1.03 5.41 -3.85
C SER A 38 2.17 5.50 -2.85
N CYS A 39 3.40 5.52 -3.35
CA CYS A 39 4.58 5.75 -2.51
C CYS A 39 4.86 7.23 -2.25
N ASN A 40 4.13 8.14 -2.87
CA ASN A 40 4.31 9.58 -2.74
C ASN A 40 2.97 10.30 -2.82
N VAL A 41 2.75 11.27 -1.91
CA VAL A 41 1.47 11.98 -1.80
C VAL A 41 1.14 12.85 -3.02
N PHE A 42 2.12 13.22 -3.84
CA PHE A 42 1.91 14.10 -4.98
C PHE A 42 2.04 13.42 -6.34
N SER A 43 2.44 12.15 -6.40
CA SER A 43 2.72 11.49 -7.67
C SER A 43 1.50 10.84 -8.33
N THR A 44 0.39 10.68 -7.62
CA THR A 44 -0.80 10.02 -8.14
C THR A 44 -1.42 10.80 -9.29
N GLN A 45 -1.74 10.09 -10.37
CA GLN A 45 -2.60 10.60 -11.44
C GLN A 45 -4.00 10.05 -11.16
N ASP A 46 -4.89 10.91 -10.67
CA ASP A 46 -6.22 10.48 -10.22
C ASP A 46 -7.02 9.73 -11.28
N HIS A 47 -6.89 10.12 -12.55
CA HIS A 47 -7.58 9.42 -13.65
C HIS A 47 -7.07 7.99 -13.83
N ALA A 48 -5.79 7.74 -13.60
CA ALA A 48 -5.23 6.39 -13.64
C ALA A 48 -5.73 5.56 -12.47
N ALA A 49 -5.73 6.13 -11.26
CA ALA A 49 -6.24 5.46 -10.06
C ALA A 49 -7.72 5.12 -10.20
N ALA A 50 -8.53 6.05 -10.71
CA ALA A 50 -9.96 5.85 -10.93
C ALA A 50 -10.23 4.75 -11.94
N ALA A 51 -9.49 4.70 -13.05
CA ALA A 51 -9.65 3.68 -14.07
C ALA A 51 -9.38 2.27 -13.53
N ILE A 52 -8.34 2.11 -12.74
CA ILE A 52 -8.00 0.81 -12.13
C ILE A 52 -9.02 0.41 -11.07
N ALA A 53 -9.45 1.34 -10.22
CA ALA A 53 -10.48 1.08 -9.22
C ALA A 53 -11.81 0.68 -9.86
N GLU A 54 -12.19 1.33 -10.95
CA GLU A 54 -13.39 0.99 -11.72
C GLU A 54 -13.33 -0.42 -12.28
N GLY A 55 -12.14 -0.89 -12.64
CA GLY A 55 -11.91 -2.27 -13.09
C GLY A 55 -11.96 -3.32 -11.99
N GLY A 56 -12.15 -2.93 -10.72
CA GLY A 56 -12.32 -3.83 -9.60
C GLY A 56 -11.09 -4.02 -8.72
N THR A 57 -9.95 -3.46 -9.06
CA THR A 57 -8.75 -3.53 -8.22
C THR A 57 -8.79 -2.42 -7.17
N PRO A 58 -8.70 -2.74 -5.86
CA PRO A 58 -8.65 -1.71 -4.83
C PRO A 58 -7.40 -0.84 -4.95
N VAL A 59 -7.61 0.46 -5.12
CA VAL A 59 -6.55 1.46 -5.21
C VAL A 59 -6.82 2.53 -4.17
N PHE A 60 -5.85 2.77 -3.29
CA PHE A 60 -5.95 3.73 -2.22
C PHE A 60 -4.93 4.85 -2.46
N ALA A 61 -5.19 5.69 -3.45
CA ALA A 61 -4.29 6.75 -3.84
C ALA A 61 -5.06 7.94 -4.41
N ILE A 62 -4.79 9.12 -3.88
CA ILE A 62 -5.35 10.39 -4.35
C ILE A 62 -4.22 11.40 -4.40
N LYS A 63 -4.12 12.16 -5.49
CA LYS A 63 -3.09 13.19 -5.60
C LYS A 63 -3.29 14.25 -4.52
N GLY A 64 -2.21 14.55 -3.79
CA GLY A 64 -2.26 15.53 -2.71
C GLY A 64 -2.83 15.01 -1.40
N GLN A 65 -2.91 13.68 -1.24
CA GLN A 65 -3.35 13.09 0.04
C GLN A 65 -2.48 13.57 1.21
N SER A 66 -3.10 13.68 2.40
CA SER A 66 -2.36 14.06 3.61
C SER A 66 -1.44 12.93 4.08
N LEU A 67 -0.53 13.21 5.02
CA LEU A 67 0.30 12.17 5.62
C LEU A 67 -0.56 11.12 6.33
N GLU A 68 -1.62 11.55 7.02
CA GLU A 68 -2.54 10.62 7.67
C GLU A 68 -3.23 9.72 6.66
N GLU A 69 -3.71 10.30 5.55
CA GLU A 69 -4.31 9.53 4.47
C GLU A 69 -3.31 8.58 3.82
N HIS A 70 -2.06 9.02 3.62
CA HIS A 70 -1.01 8.19 3.03
C HIS A 70 -0.83 6.89 3.83
N TRP A 71 -0.67 7.00 5.15
CA TRP A 71 -0.46 5.83 6.00
C TRP A 71 -1.73 5.01 6.22
N ASP A 72 -2.90 5.66 6.26
CA ASP A 72 -4.18 4.96 6.33
C ASP A 72 -4.44 4.16 5.04
N TYR A 73 -4.18 4.76 3.88
CA TYR A 73 -4.33 4.07 2.60
C TYR A 73 -3.34 2.92 2.46
N LEU A 74 -2.11 3.11 2.92
CA LEU A 74 -1.12 2.04 2.93
C LEU A 74 -1.59 0.88 3.81
N ASP A 75 -2.11 1.17 5.00
CA ASP A 75 -2.69 0.16 5.89
C ASP A 75 -3.82 -0.61 5.18
N LYS A 76 -4.73 0.09 4.53
CA LYS A 76 -5.84 -0.53 3.81
C LYS A 76 -5.38 -1.44 2.67
N SER A 77 -4.25 -1.13 2.05
CA SER A 77 -3.72 -1.95 0.96
C SER A 77 -3.27 -3.33 1.42
N PHE A 78 -3.04 -3.55 2.72
CA PHE A 78 -2.71 -4.85 3.29
C PHE A 78 -3.92 -5.71 3.65
N MET A 79 -5.15 -5.21 3.43
CA MET A 79 -6.38 -5.90 3.84
C MET A 79 -6.84 -6.98 2.87
N PHE A 80 -6.05 -8.05 2.80
CA PHE A 80 -6.43 -9.30 2.17
C PHE A 80 -6.98 -10.24 3.23
N GLU A 81 -7.84 -11.18 2.85
CA GLU A 81 -8.41 -12.15 3.77
C GLU A 81 -7.33 -12.92 4.53
N ASP A 82 -6.30 -13.41 3.83
CA ASP A 82 -5.18 -14.14 4.41
C ASP A 82 -3.89 -13.31 4.46
N GLY A 83 -4.00 -11.99 4.29
CA GLY A 83 -2.85 -11.10 4.19
C GLY A 83 -2.13 -11.19 2.84
N PRO A 84 -1.24 -10.25 2.53
CA PRO A 84 -0.45 -10.30 1.30
C PRO A 84 0.68 -11.31 1.41
N ASN A 85 1.14 -11.83 0.27
CA ASN A 85 2.32 -12.69 0.22
C ASN A 85 3.45 -12.11 -0.65
N MET A 86 3.20 -10.96 -1.26
CA MET A 86 4.21 -10.25 -2.06
C MET A 86 4.03 -8.74 -1.88
N ILE A 87 5.14 -8.02 -1.86
CA ILE A 87 5.15 -6.56 -1.77
C ILE A 87 5.98 -6.02 -2.92
N LEU A 88 5.42 -5.06 -3.65
CA LEU A 88 6.15 -4.29 -4.66
C LEU A 88 6.22 -2.86 -4.13
N ASP A 89 7.39 -2.45 -3.67
CA ASP A 89 7.58 -1.22 -2.90
C ASP A 89 8.65 -0.34 -3.55
N ASP A 90 8.39 0.95 -3.57
CA ASP A 90 9.35 1.97 -3.99
C ASP A 90 9.45 3.00 -2.86
N GLY A 91 10.66 3.25 -2.38
CA GLY A 91 10.91 4.13 -1.25
C GLY A 91 10.89 3.43 0.11
N GLY A 92 10.30 2.24 0.21
CA GLY A 92 10.35 1.42 1.42
C GLY A 92 9.25 1.64 2.45
N ASP A 93 8.25 2.47 2.17
CA ASP A 93 7.20 2.78 3.15
C ASP A 93 6.36 1.56 3.53
N ALA A 94 5.97 0.74 2.55
CA ALA A 94 5.19 -0.47 2.82
C ALA A 94 6.00 -1.46 3.65
N THR A 95 7.26 -1.64 3.31
CA THR A 95 8.18 -2.52 4.04
C THR A 95 8.40 -2.01 5.47
N LEU A 96 8.61 -0.70 5.63
CA LEU A 96 8.77 -0.09 6.94
C LEU A 96 7.51 -0.32 7.80
N TYR A 97 6.34 -0.10 7.24
CA TYR A 97 5.07 -0.24 7.94
C TYR A 97 4.88 -1.66 8.48
N ILE A 98 5.15 -2.67 7.65
CA ILE A 98 5.05 -4.08 8.02
C ILE A 98 6.05 -4.43 9.14
N LEU A 99 7.29 -3.96 9.03
CA LEU A 99 8.32 -4.24 10.03
C LEU A 99 7.97 -3.60 11.38
N LEU A 100 7.54 -2.34 11.37
CA LEU A 100 7.12 -1.67 12.61
C LEU A 100 5.88 -2.32 13.21
N GLY A 101 4.92 -2.72 12.37
CA GLY A 101 3.72 -3.42 12.82
C GLY A 101 4.04 -4.75 13.50
N ALA A 102 4.95 -5.53 12.90
CA ALA A 102 5.37 -6.81 13.47
C ALA A 102 6.07 -6.60 14.84
N ARG A 103 6.88 -5.57 14.95
CA ARG A 103 7.55 -5.24 16.23
C ARG A 103 6.53 -4.81 17.28
N ALA A 104 5.54 -4.01 16.89
CA ALA A 104 4.46 -3.59 17.80
C ALA A 104 3.64 -4.79 18.29
N GLU A 105 3.33 -5.72 17.39
CA GLU A 105 2.61 -6.97 17.76
C GLU A 105 3.43 -7.82 18.73
N ALA A 106 4.77 -7.76 18.64
CA ALA A 106 5.65 -8.45 19.56
C ALA A 106 5.79 -7.74 20.93
N GLY A 107 5.09 -6.61 21.12
CA GLY A 107 5.08 -5.86 22.37
C GLY A 107 6.17 -4.80 22.47
N GLU A 108 6.91 -4.51 21.41
CA GLU A 108 7.93 -3.46 21.42
C GLU A 108 7.29 -2.07 21.37
N ASP A 109 7.90 -1.11 22.04
CA ASP A 109 7.52 0.29 21.95
C ASP A 109 8.20 0.88 20.70
N ILE A 110 7.47 0.96 19.61
CA ILE A 110 7.97 1.49 18.35
C ILE A 110 7.99 3.02 18.38
N ILE A 111 9.05 3.61 17.82
CA ILE A 111 9.19 5.07 17.72
C ILE A 111 8.86 5.72 19.09
N PRO A 112 9.58 5.40 20.18
CA PRO A 112 9.25 5.91 21.50
C PRO A 112 9.32 7.44 21.58
N VAL A 113 10.19 8.06 20.78
CA VAL A 113 10.28 9.52 20.64
C VAL A 113 10.20 9.86 19.15
N PRO A 114 9.01 10.22 18.64
CA PRO A 114 8.89 10.59 17.23
C PRO A 114 9.78 11.78 16.86
N GLY A 115 10.57 11.63 15.81
CA GLY A 115 11.49 12.66 15.33
C GLY A 115 10.90 13.55 14.24
N SER A 116 9.67 13.26 13.78
CA SER A 116 9.01 14.03 12.71
C SER A 116 7.51 13.87 12.81
N GLU A 117 6.77 14.74 12.12
CA GLU A 117 5.31 14.63 11.99
C GLU A 117 4.92 13.29 11.36
N GLU A 118 5.67 12.85 10.36
CA GLU A 118 5.40 11.57 9.70
C GLU A 118 5.54 10.39 10.67
N GLU A 119 6.56 10.38 11.53
CA GLU A 119 6.73 9.34 12.53
C GLU A 119 5.59 9.32 13.54
N GLU A 120 5.06 10.48 13.92
CA GLU A 120 3.88 10.57 14.78
C GLU A 120 2.65 9.96 14.12
N VAL A 121 2.44 10.23 12.83
CA VAL A 121 1.34 9.66 12.05
C VAL A 121 1.47 8.15 11.93
N ILE A 122 2.66 7.64 11.64
CA ILE A 122 2.94 6.20 11.53
C ILE A 122 2.61 5.51 12.85
N LYS A 123 3.10 6.06 13.95
CA LYS A 123 2.87 5.50 15.30
C LYS A 123 1.39 5.44 15.63
N ALA A 124 0.66 6.53 15.36
CA ALA A 124 -0.78 6.59 15.59
C ALA A 124 -1.54 5.59 14.74
N GLN A 125 -1.16 5.43 13.47
CA GLN A 125 -1.80 4.48 12.55
C GLN A 125 -1.61 3.05 13.00
N ILE A 126 -0.41 2.68 13.42
CA ILE A 126 -0.11 1.34 13.92
C ILE A 126 -0.89 1.08 15.22
N ALA A 127 -0.98 2.07 16.10
CA ALA A 127 -1.75 1.96 17.35
C ALA A 127 -3.24 1.69 17.08
N LYS A 128 -3.83 2.31 16.06
CA LYS A 128 -5.22 2.04 15.66
C LYS A 128 -5.42 0.59 15.22
N ARG A 129 -4.38 -0.01 14.64
CA ARG A 129 -4.43 -1.35 14.08
C ARG A 129 -4.32 -2.43 15.16
N MET A 130 -3.69 -2.10 16.26
CA MET A 130 -3.48 -3.01 17.39
C MET A 130 -4.74 -3.17 18.30
#